data_c7a76dcaa863e5f8dce35de503ff5ccf
#
_entry.id   c7a76dcaa863e5f8dce35de503ff5ccf
#
_cell.length_a   1.000
_cell.length_b   1.000
_cell.length_c   1.000
_cell.angle_alpha   90.00
_cell.angle_beta   90.00
_cell.angle_gamma   90.00
#
_symmetry.space_group_name_H-M   'P 1'
#
loop_
_entity.id
_entity.type
_entity.pdbx_description
1 polymer ?
#
loop_
_entity_poly.entity_id
_entity_poly.type
_entity_poly.pdbx_seq_one_letter_code
_entity_poly.pdbx_strand_id
1 'polypeptide(L)'
;LDLLAHPMDNYLNYALRTALDSEPLRQFAPPEAKLATEHPKLPDFVALTNPKAKAAAKKEAPDPFDKLNPTVVRMSAVPERMLFTVLEFAVKAGAPVKLTFDNPDATPHNLLLVQPGSEDTIGNAANEMAKLPDAFEKMDFLPKSDKIIAATKMVQPTKSDTLRFHAPKTPGSYPFICSFPGHYLVMKGVMIVE
;
A
#
# COMPACT_ATOMS: atom_id res chain seq x y z
N LEU A 1 -29.81 1.42 5.25
CA LEU A 1 -28.84 1.77 6.32
C LEU A 1 -28.72 0.67 7.41
N ASP A 2 -29.52 -0.37 7.28
CA ASP A 2 -29.44 -1.58 8.10
C ASP A 2 -28.11 -2.37 7.87
N LEU A 3 -27.42 -2.05 6.77
CA LEU A 3 -26.12 -2.62 6.40
C LEU A 3 -25.03 -2.36 7.45
N LEU A 4 -25.13 -1.28 8.22
CA LEU A 4 -24.16 -0.96 9.29
C LEU A 4 -24.34 -1.80 10.56
N ALA A 5 -25.46 -2.52 10.68
CA ALA A 5 -25.72 -3.42 11.79
C ALA A 5 -25.05 -4.80 11.61
N HIS A 6 -24.62 -5.13 10.39
CA HIS A 6 -23.95 -6.40 10.08
C HIS A 6 -22.43 -6.31 10.21
N PRO A 7 -21.73 -7.42 10.44
CA PRO A 7 -20.29 -7.45 10.38
C PRO A 7 -19.81 -6.89 9.02
N MET A 8 -19.02 -5.84 9.07
CA MET A 8 -18.49 -5.19 7.86
C MET A 8 -17.45 -6.10 7.24
N ASP A 9 -17.84 -6.83 6.20
CA ASP A 9 -16.87 -7.46 5.33
C ASP A 9 -16.22 -6.43 4.36
N ASN A 10 -15.17 -6.82 3.69
CA ASN A 10 -14.43 -5.93 2.80
C ASN A 10 -15.27 -5.44 1.62
N TYR A 11 -16.22 -6.26 1.16
CA TYR A 11 -17.13 -5.91 0.06
C TYR A 11 -18.12 -4.83 0.44
N LEU A 12 -18.73 -4.97 1.61
CA LEU A 12 -19.68 -4.00 2.14
C LEU A 12 -18.99 -2.66 2.43
N ASN A 13 -17.76 -2.72 2.97
CA ASN A 13 -16.94 -1.54 3.22
C ASN A 13 -16.60 -0.80 1.92
N TYR A 14 -16.23 -1.52 0.87
CA TYR A 14 -15.98 -0.97 -0.45
C TYR A 14 -17.22 -0.34 -1.08
N ALA A 15 -18.35 -1.05 -1.08
CA ALA A 15 -19.61 -0.57 -1.64
C ALA A 15 -20.09 0.70 -0.94
N LEU A 16 -20.03 0.75 0.39
CA LEU A 16 -20.41 1.94 1.16
C LEU A 16 -19.48 3.13 0.90
N ARG A 17 -18.17 2.91 0.77
CA ARG A 17 -17.21 3.97 0.41
C ARG A 17 -17.49 4.53 -0.97
N THR A 18 -17.67 3.65 -1.97
CA THR A 18 -17.97 4.06 -3.34
C THR A 18 -19.29 4.84 -3.41
N ALA A 19 -20.30 4.42 -2.66
CA ALA A 19 -21.58 5.12 -2.58
C ALA A 19 -21.43 6.51 -1.93
N LEU A 20 -20.69 6.63 -0.82
CA LEU A 20 -20.49 7.90 -0.11
C LEU A 20 -19.57 8.87 -0.87
N ASP A 21 -18.64 8.36 -1.67
CA ASP A 21 -17.76 9.18 -2.50
C ASP A 21 -18.39 9.60 -3.82
N SER A 22 -19.55 9.03 -4.18
CA SER A 22 -20.25 9.41 -5.41
C SER A 22 -20.96 10.75 -5.26
N GLU A 23 -20.63 11.72 -6.11
CA GLU A 23 -21.25 13.06 -6.15
C GLU A 23 -22.79 13.01 -6.20
N PRO A 24 -23.43 12.12 -6.98
CA PRO A 24 -24.89 12.02 -7.02
C PRO A 24 -25.52 11.62 -5.69
N LEU A 25 -24.87 10.84 -4.86
CA LEU A 25 -25.42 10.38 -3.58
C LEU A 25 -25.18 11.39 -2.45
N ARG A 26 -24.13 12.20 -2.53
CA ARG A 26 -23.87 13.28 -1.56
C ARG A 26 -25.00 14.30 -1.51
N GLN A 27 -25.66 14.55 -2.65
CA GLN A 27 -26.79 15.51 -2.74
C GLN A 27 -28.04 15.04 -1.98
N PHE A 28 -28.18 13.75 -1.76
CA PHE A 28 -29.32 13.13 -1.09
C PHE A 28 -29.02 12.71 0.36
N ALA A 29 -27.80 12.88 0.82
CA ALA A 29 -27.45 12.55 2.19
C ALA A 29 -28.14 13.52 3.17
N PRO A 30 -28.93 13.03 4.14
CA PRO A 30 -29.45 13.90 5.19
C PRO A 30 -28.29 14.50 6.00
N PRO A 31 -28.52 15.59 6.74
CA PRO A 31 -27.49 16.22 7.55
C PRO A 31 -26.75 15.19 8.42
N GLU A 32 -25.42 15.22 8.43
CA GLU A 32 -24.55 14.25 9.12
C GLU A 32 -24.95 14.01 10.59
N ALA A 33 -25.42 15.07 11.28
CA ALA A 33 -25.85 15.00 12.67
C ALA A 33 -27.06 14.05 12.87
N LYS A 34 -28.00 13.97 11.92
CA LYS A 34 -29.18 13.11 12.02
C LYS A 34 -28.81 11.66 11.76
N LEU A 35 -27.96 11.40 10.77
CA LEU A 35 -27.45 10.06 10.46
C LEU A 35 -26.61 9.49 11.60
N ALA A 36 -25.79 10.31 12.26
CA ALA A 36 -24.97 9.88 13.38
C ALA A 36 -25.79 9.46 14.60
N THR A 37 -26.99 10.04 14.79
CA THR A 37 -27.88 9.67 15.90
C THR A 37 -28.59 8.35 15.63
N GLU A 38 -29.00 8.11 14.40
CA GLU A 38 -29.70 6.89 13.98
C GLU A 38 -28.73 5.69 13.78
N HIS A 39 -27.46 5.98 13.44
CA HIS A 39 -26.43 4.98 13.17
C HIS A 39 -25.11 5.31 13.89
N PRO A 40 -24.94 4.90 15.14
CA PRO A 40 -23.82 5.30 15.99
C PRO A 40 -22.44 4.89 15.48
N LYS A 41 -22.34 3.94 14.55
CA LYS A 41 -21.08 3.56 13.87
C LYS A 41 -20.74 4.41 12.63
N LEU A 42 -21.66 5.26 12.18
CA LEU A 42 -21.46 6.10 11.00
C LEU A 42 -20.35 7.15 11.18
N PRO A 43 -20.20 7.82 12.35
CA PRO A 43 -19.10 8.78 12.56
C PRO A 43 -17.72 8.13 12.37
N ASP A 44 -17.53 6.92 12.86
CA ASP A 44 -16.26 6.19 12.70
C ASP A 44 -15.99 5.87 11.23
N PHE A 45 -17.04 5.49 10.50
CA PHE A 45 -16.94 5.20 9.07
C PHE A 45 -16.67 6.46 8.26
N VAL A 46 -17.36 7.58 8.52
CA VAL A 46 -17.14 8.87 7.85
C VAL A 46 -15.75 9.41 8.16
N ALA A 47 -15.26 9.25 9.39
CA ALA A 47 -13.90 9.62 9.76
C ALA A 47 -12.85 8.83 8.97
N LEU A 48 -13.11 7.55 8.68
CA LEU A 48 -12.23 6.71 7.85
C LEU A 48 -12.22 7.11 6.37
N THR A 49 -13.34 7.66 5.87
CA THR A 49 -13.49 8.04 4.45
C THR A 49 -13.13 9.51 4.18
N ASN A 50 -13.10 10.36 5.22
CA ASN A 50 -12.81 11.79 5.05
C ASN A 50 -11.30 12.03 4.86
N PRO A 51 -10.86 12.54 3.70
CA PRO A 51 -9.45 12.86 3.46
C PRO A 51 -8.88 13.91 4.43
N LYS A 52 -9.72 14.82 4.98
CA LYS A 52 -9.33 15.76 6.02
C LYS A 52 -9.16 15.11 7.39
N ALA A 53 -9.94 14.09 7.72
CA ALA A 53 -9.77 13.32 8.94
C ALA A 53 -8.51 12.43 8.89
N LYS A 54 -8.13 11.93 7.70
CA LYS A 54 -6.84 11.26 7.47
C LYS A 54 -5.65 12.20 7.72
N ALA A 55 -5.80 13.48 7.44
CA ALA A 55 -4.77 14.50 7.73
C ALA A 55 -4.67 14.85 9.24
N ALA A 56 -5.72 14.60 10.02
CA ALA A 56 -5.74 14.80 11.47
C ALA A 56 -5.30 13.56 12.27
N ALA A 57 -5.15 12.40 11.61
CA ALA A 57 -4.66 11.18 12.25
C ALA A 57 -3.18 11.34 12.60
N LYS A 58 -2.92 11.52 13.90
CA LYS A 58 -1.62 11.53 14.59
C LYS A 58 -0.51 12.30 13.85
N LYS A 59 -0.13 13.43 14.37
CA LYS A 59 1.26 13.90 14.22
C LYS A 59 2.16 12.80 14.79
N GLU A 60 2.64 11.92 13.93
CA GLU A 60 3.71 11.01 14.29
C GLU A 60 4.91 11.84 14.74
N ALA A 61 5.61 11.35 15.75
CA ALA A 61 6.86 11.97 16.16
C ALA A 61 7.75 12.15 14.92
N PRO A 62 8.51 13.25 14.81
CA PRO A 62 9.36 13.50 13.64
C PRO A 62 10.23 12.28 13.37
N ASP A 63 10.12 11.74 12.16
CA ASP A 63 10.93 10.62 11.73
C ASP A 63 12.42 11.05 11.69
N PRO A 64 13.31 10.40 12.44
CA PRO A 64 14.73 10.75 12.39
C PRO A 64 15.34 10.69 11.00
N PHE A 65 14.80 9.85 10.13
CA PHE A 65 15.23 9.72 8.74
C PHE A 65 14.96 10.98 7.90
N ASP A 66 13.97 11.78 8.29
CA ASP A 66 13.63 13.04 7.60
C ASP A 66 14.75 14.09 7.71
N LYS A 67 15.63 13.98 8.74
CA LYS A 67 16.82 14.83 8.86
C LYS A 67 17.84 14.65 7.74
N LEU A 68 17.77 13.52 7.04
CA LEU A 68 18.63 13.23 5.89
C LEU A 68 18.12 13.89 4.60
N ASN A 69 17.01 14.62 4.62
CA ASN A 69 16.33 15.19 3.44
C ASN A 69 16.08 14.12 2.37
N PRO A 70 15.35 13.03 2.66
CA PRO A 70 15.19 11.93 1.72
C PRO A 70 14.37 12.34 0.49
N THR A 71 14.64 11.70 -0.63
CA THR A 71 13.70 11.69 -1.76
C THR A 71 12.43 11.01 -1.29
N VAL A 72 11.31 11.76 -1.30
CA VAL A 72 10.00 11.23 -0.86
C VAL A 72 9.24 10.70 -2.07
N VAL A 73 8.89 9.42 -2.03
CA VAL A 73 8.08 8.74 -3.05
C VAL A 73 6.80 8.24 -2.38
N ARG A 74 5.66 8.47 -3.02
CA ARG A 74 4.38 7.90 -2.61
C ARG A 74 3.78 7.14 -3.77
N MET A 75 3.37 5.92 -3.53
CA MET A 75 2.66 5.10 -4.50
C MET A 75 1.63 4.22 -3.81
N SER A 76 0.69 3.72 -4.57
CA SER A 76 -0.33 2.79 -4.08
C SER A 76 -0.55 1.64 -5.06
N ALA A 77 -1.23 0.61 -4.60
CA ALA A 77 -1.86 -0.35 -5.51
C ALA A 77 -3.01 0.33 -6.26
N VAL A 78 -3.18 -0.02 -7.53
CA VAL A 78 -4.39 0.34 -8.29
C VAL A 78 -5.45 -0.72 -8.00
N PRO A 79 -6.60 -0.36 -7.38
CA PRO A 79 -7.61 -1.34 -7.01
C PRO A 79 -8.02 -2.23 -8.20
N GLU A 80 -8.12 -3.53 -7.95
CA GLU A 80 -8.56 -4.58 -8.90
C GLU A 80 -7.68 -4.73 -10.15
N ARG A 81 -6.46 -4.15 -10.16
CA ARG A 81 -5.62 -4.13 -11.37
C ARG A 81 -4.27 -4.81 -11.22
N MET A 82 -3.84 -5.19 -10.02
CA MET A 82 -2.49 -5.71 -9.76
C MET A 82 -1.40 -4.83 -10.40
N LEU A 83 -1.50 -3.51 -10.20
CA LEU A 83 -0.55 -2.52 -10.70
C LEU A 83 -0.18 -1.54 -9.58
N PHE A 84 1.02 -0.99 -9.66
CA PHE A 84 1.38 0.20 -8.89
C PHE A 84 0.93 1.48 -9.60
N THR A 85 0.55 2.52 -8.86
CA THR A 85 0.20 3.82 -9.44
C THR A 85 1.41 4.56 -10.01
N VAL A 86 2.62 4.22 -9.54
CA VAL A 86 3.89 4.73 -10.05
C VAL A 86 4.64 3.56 -10.65
N LEU A 87 4.91 3.58 -11.94
CA LEU A 87 5.63 2.52 -12.63
C LEU A 87 7.12 2.83 -12.78
N GLU A 88 7.50 4.10 -12.66
CA GLU A 88 8.88 4.55 -12.75
C GLU A 88 9.11 5.79 -11.87
N PHE A 89 10.24 5.85 -11.19
CA PHE A 89 10.72 7.05 -10.51
C PHE A 89 12.24 7.08 -10.47
N ALA A 90 12.83 8.28 -10.39
CA ALA A 90 14.27 8.47 -10.36
C ALA A 90 14.76 8.94 -8.98
N VAL A 91 15.95 8.51 -8.61
CA VAL A 91 16.65 8.91 -7.39
C VAL A 91 18.15 9.05 -7.65
N LYS A 92 18.83 9.89 -6.88
CA LYS A 92 20.30 10.01 -6.95
C LYS A 92 20.98 8.80 -6.30
N ALA A 93 22.11 8.38 -6.87
CA ALA A 93 22.92 7.30 -6.32
C ALA A 93 23.30 7.58 -4.85
N GLY A 94 23.09 6.58 -3.99
CA GLY A 94 23.35 6.66 -2.56
C GLY A 94 22.44 7.60 -1.75
N ALA A 95 21.49 8.29 -2.38
CA ALA A 95 20.59 9.20 -1.68
C ALA A 95 19.65 8.46 -0.72
N PRO A 96 19.26 9.08 0.42
CA PRO A 96 18.23 8.54 1.26
C PRO A 96 16.87 8.63 0.54
N VAL A 97 16.06 7.57 0.64
CA VAL A 97 14.75 7.45 0.02
C VAL A 97 13.73 7.05 1.07
N LYS A 98 12.63 7.78 1.14
CA LYS A 98 11.46 7.46 1.96
C LYS A 98 10.29 7.16 1.05
N LEU A 99 9.96 5.87 0.90
CA LEU A 99 8.91 5.41 0.00
C LEU A 99 7.74 4.91 0.83
N THR A 100 6.58 5.54 0.66
CA THR A 100 5.31 5.09 1.27
C THR A 100 4.49 4.35 0.24
N PHE A 101 4.10 3.14 0.57
CA PHE A 101 3.18 2.31 -0.20
C PHE A 101 1.85 2.19 0.51
N ASP A 102 0.79 2.65 -0.14
CA ASP A 102 -0.58 2.58 0.34
C ASP A 102 -1.31 1.44 -0.38
N ASN A 103 -2.11 0.65 0.34
CA ASN A 103 -2.92 -0.39 -0.26
C ASN A 103 -4.42 -0.09 -0.15
N PRO A 104 -5.03 0.59 -1.13
CA PRO A 104 -6.47 0.78 -1.21
C PRO A 104 -7.22 -0.43 -1.80
N ASP A 105 -6.51 -1.45 -2.31
CA ASP A 105 -7.10 -2.66 -2.88
C ASP A 105 -7.68 -3.58 -1.79
N ALA A 106 -8.58 -4.47 -2.19
CA ALA A 106 -9.13 -5.53 -1.33
C ALA A 106 -8.14 -6.68 -1.11
N THR A 107 -7.16 -6.83 -1.99
CA THR A 107 -6.10 -7.84 -1.91
C THR A 107 -4.88 -7.28 -1.18
N PRO A 108 -4.23 -8.07 -0.29
CA PRO A 108 -2.95 -7.67 0.29
C PRO A 108 -1.85 -7.57 -0.78
N HIS A 109 -1.01 -6.55 -0.67
CA HIS A 109 0.14 -6.32 -1.55
C HIS A 109 1.37 -5.93 -0.74
N ASN A 110 2.54 -6.12 -1.32
CA ASN A 110 3.78 -5.57 -0.81
C ASN A 110 4.60 -4.93 -1.94
N LEU A 111 5.70 -4.30 -1.58
CA LEU A 111 6.66 -3.73 -2.53
C LEU A 111 8.06 -4.18 -2.15
N LEU A 112 8.72 -4.89 -3.05
CA LEU A 112 10.11 -5.32 -2.94
C LEU A 112 10.94 -4.62 -4.01
N LEU A 113 11.92 -3.84 -3.59
CA LEU A 113 12.97 -3.33 -4.46
C LEU A 113 14.06 -4.40 -4.56
N VAL A 114 14.41 -4.81 -5.77
CA VAL A 114 15.34 -5.92 -5.99
C VAL A 114 16.52 -5.51 -6.89
N GLN A 115 17.58 -6.32 -6.86
CA GLN A 115 18.73 -6.16 -7.75
C GLN A 115 18.29 -6.36 -9.22
N PRO A 116 18.89 -5.65 -10.17
CA PRO A 116 18.61 -5.81 -11.60
C PRO A 116 18.65 -7.28 -12.04
N GLY A 117 17.63 -7.72 -12.79
CA GLY A 117 17.51 -9.08 -13.31
C GLY A 117 17.17 -10.14 -12.25
N SER A 118 16.70 -9.72 -11.07
CA SER A 118 16.34 -10.66 -9.99
C SER A 118 14.83 -10.86 -9.83
N GLU A 119 14.01 -10.16 -10.60
CA GLU A 119 12.55 -10.13 -10.48
C GLU A 119 11.95 -11.54 -10.51
N ASP A 120 12.32 -12.32 -11.53
CA ASP A 120 11.81 -13.67 -11.71
C ASP A 120 12.33 -14.62 -10.61
N THR A 121 13.60 -14.47 -10.22
CA THR A 121 14.18 -15.28 -9.14
C THR A 121 13.43 -15.06 -7.83
N ILE A 122 13.19 -13.80 -7.46
CA ILE A 122 12.51 -13.43 -6.23
C ILE A 122 11.03 -13.77 -6.29
N GLY A 123 10.37 -13.47 -7.43
CA GLY A 123 8.95 -13.78 -7.64
C GLY A 123 8.67 -15.28 -7.60
N ASN A 124 9.50 -16.10 -8.23
CA ASN A 124 9.39 -17.56 -8.17
C ASN A 124 9.63 -18.08 -6.75
N ALA A 125 10.62 -17.55 -6.04
CA ALA A 125 10.86 -17.94 -4.65
C ALA A 125 9.64 -17.60 -3.76
N ALA A 126 8.98 -16.47 -3.97
CA ALA A 126 7.76 -16.12 -3.26
C ALA A 126 6.59 -17.05 -3.61
N ASN A 127 6.45 -17.47 -4.87
CA ASN A 127 5.46 -18.46 -5.27
C ASN A 127 5.70 -19.82 -4.61
N GLU A 128 6.96 -20.25 -4.47
CA GLU A 128 7.28 -21.49 -3.75
C GLU A 128 6.95 -21.39 -2.26
N MET A 129 7.12 -20.21 -1.65
CA MET A 129 6.72 -19.99 -0.26
C MET A 129 5.20 -20.17 -0.06
N ALA A 130 4.37 -19.89 -1.06
CA ALA A 130 2.92 -20.07 -0.97
C ALA A 130 2.49 -21.52 -0.72
N LYS A 131 3.38 -22.49 -0.96
CA LYS A 131 3.15 -23.90 -0.66
C LYS A 131 3.37 -24.23 0.83
N LEU A 132 3.98 -23.34 1.59
CA LEU A 132 4.26 -23.55 3.00
C LEU A 132 3.04 -23.18 3.85
N PRO A 133 2.77 -23.93 4.93
CA PRO A 133 1.68 -23.63 5.82
C PRO A 133 1.83 -22.24 6.42
N ASP A 134 1.81 -21.39 6.76
CA ASP A 134 2.04 -20.10 7.43
C ASP A 134 2.74 -19.04 6.54
N ALA A 135 2.86 -19.26 5.22
CA ALA A 135 3.60 -18.36 4.35
C ALA A 135 3.03 -16.92 4.36
N PHE A 136 1.72 -16.80 4.37
CA PHE A 136 1.03 -15.51 4.42
C PHE A 136 1.14 -14.86 5.81
N GLU A 137 0.89 -15.64 6.87
CA GLU A 137 0.77 -15.08 8.23
C GLU A 137 2.11 -14.74 8.88
N LYS A 138 3.17 -15.50 8.53
CA LYS A 138 4.48 -15.41 9.22
C LYS A 138 5.61 -14.91 8.34
N MET A 139 5.48 -14.97 7.02
CA MET A 139 6.59 -14.73 6.10
C MET A 139 6.34 -13.57 5.13
N ASP A 140 5.14 -12.99 5.09
CA ASP A 140 4.77 -11.88 4.19
C ASP A 140 5.08 -12.16 2.70
N PHE A 141 5.22 -13.44 2.29
CA PHE A 141 5.76 -13.85 1.00
C PHE A 141 7.08 -13.14 0.66
N LEU A 142 7.91 -12.93 1.66
CA LEU A 142 9.19 -12.23 1.55
C LEU A 142 10.34 -13.25 1.59
N PRO A 143 10.89 -13.68 0.45
CA PRO A 143 11.99 -14.63 0.41
C PRO A 143 13.24 -14.06 1.08
N LYS A 144 13.97 -14.90 1.77
CA LYS A 144 15.31 -14.53 2.30
C LYS A 144 16.31 -14.52 1.14
N SER A 145 16.75 -13.33 0.71
CA SER A 145 17.67 -13.17 -0.40
C SER A 145 18.47 -11.87 -0.26
N ASP A 146 19.75 -11.92 -0.57
CA ASP A 146 20.64 -10.76 -0.70
C ASP A 146 20.33 -9.90 -1.94
N LYS A 147 19.49 -10.41 -2.83
CA LYS A 147 19.01 -9.68 -4.00
C LYS A 147 17.86 -8.71 -3.68
N ILE A 148 17.30 -8.75 -2.49
CA ILE A 148 16.29 -7.80 -2.03
C ILE A 148 17.00 -6.63 -1.35
N ILE A 149 16.82 -5.44 -1.90
CA ILE A 149 17.44 -4.19 -1.41
C ILE A 149 16.60 -3.60 -0.27
N ALA A 150 15.29 -3.55 -0.45
CA ALA A 150 14.33 -3.08 0.54
C ALA A 150 12.97 -3.72 0.29
N ALA A 151 12.19 -3.92 1.33
CA ALA A 151 10.85 -4.51 1.21
C ALA A 151 9.90 -3.96 2.27
N THR A 152 8.65 -3.72 1.90
CA THR A 152 7.55 -3.56 2.87
C THR A 152 7.16 -4.92 3.43
N LYS A 153 6.48 -4.91 4.56
CA LYS A 153 5.66 -6.05 4.96
C LYS A 153 4.51 -6.22 3.97
N MET A 154 3.75 -7.33 4.11
CA MET A 154 2.49 -7.48 3.40
C MET A 154 1.49 -6.44 3.91
N VAL A 155 1.19 -5.44 3.09
CA VAL A 155 0.29 -4.34 3.42
C VAL A 155 -1.14 -4.79 3.20
N GLN A 156 -1.89 -4.90 4.28
CA GLN A 156 -3.29 -5.29 4.26
C GLN A 156 -4.16 -4.20 3.62
N PRO A 157 -5.37 -4.54 3.16
CA PRO A 157 -6.34 -3.56 2.66
C PRO A 157 -6.47 -2.34 3.58
N THR A 158 -6.50 -1.16 3.02
CA THR A 158 -6.62 0.16 3.70
C THR A 158 -5.44 0.54 4.61
N LYS A 159 -4.35 -0.21 4.57
CA LYS A 159 -3.13 0.07 5.33
C LYS A 159 -2.04 0.63 4.44
N SER A 160 -0.98 1.11 5.09
CA SER A 160 0.23 1.59 4.43
C SER A 160 1.46 1.12 5.18
N ASP A 161 2.58 1.06 4.47
CA ASP A 161 3.90 0.87 5.06
C ASP A 161 4.90 1.83 4.42
N THR A 162 5.97 2.14 5.14
CA THR A 162 6.98 3.10 4.68
C THR A 162 8.37 2.52 4.76
N LEU A 163 9.00 2.39 3.59
CA LEU A 163 10.40 2.02 3.45
C LEU A 163 11.31 3.24 3.66
N ARG A 164 12.40 3.00 4.36
CA ARG A 164 13.49 3.95 4.55
C ARG A 164 14.78 3.25 4.19
N PHE A 165 15.41 3.69 3.10
CA PHE A 165 16.62 3.05 2.61
C PHE A 165 17.52 4.07 1.91
N HIS A 166 18.76 3.69 1.64
CA HIS A 166 19.62 4.44 0.74
C HIS A 166 19.59 3.78 -0.65
N ALA A 167 19.42 4.60 -1.67
CA ALA A 167 19.51 4.13 -3.05
C ALA A 167 20.86 3.43 -3.28
N PRO A 168 20.92 2.43 -4.15
CA PRO A 168 22.18 1.86 -4.56
C PRO A 168 23.17 2.94 -5.04
N LYS A 169 24.46 2.71 -4.78
CA LYS A 169 25.52 3.65 -5.22
C LYS A 169 25.82 3.54 -6.69
N THR A 170 25.47 2.41 -7.30
CA THR A 170 25.69 2.15 -8.73
C THR A 170 24.49 2.66 -9.51
N PRO A 171 24.66 3.56 -10.46
CA PRO A 171 23.61 3.96 -11.39
C PRO A 171 23.05 2.77 -12.17
N GLY A 172 21.75 2.82 -12.47
CA GLY A 172 21.08 1.74 -13.20
C GLY A 172 19.58 1.64 -12.89
N SER A 173 18.95 0.64 -13.48
CA SER A 173 17.52 0.36 -13.36
C SER A 173 17.31 -0.75 -12.33
N TYR A 174 16.63 -0.43 -11.24
CA TYR A 174 16.35 -1.33 -10.13
C TYR A 174 14.86 -1.63 -10.10
N PRO A 175 14.46 -2.87 -10.42
CA PRO A 175 13.04 -3.22 -10.42
C PRO A 175 12.44 -3.23 -9.03
N PHE A 176 11.14 -2.93 -8.95
CA PHE A 176 10.34 -3.24 -7.78
C PHE A 176 9.12 -4.06 -8.19
N ILE A 177 8.75 -5.02 -7.35
CA ILE A 177 7.71 -6.00 -7.61
C ILE A 177 6.80 -6.16 -6.39
N CYS A 178 5.57 -6.69 -6.61
CA CYS A 178 4.78 -7.29 -5.54
C CYS A 178 5.07 -8.79 -5.48
N SER A 179 5.42 -9.32 -4.33
CA SER A 179 5.72 -10.74 -4.15
C SER A 179 4.53 -11.59 -3.68
N PHE A 180 3.34 -11.00 -3.55
CA PHE A 180 2.13 -11.82 -3.38
C PHE A 180 2.07 -12.85 -4.53
N PRO A 181 1.75 -14.12 -4.26
CA PRO A 181 1.88 -15.19 -5.26
C PRO A 181 1.26 -14.86 -6.61
N GLY A 182 2.05 -14.95 -7.68
CA GLY A 182 1.66 -14.63 -9.04
C GLY A 182 1.72 -13.16 -9.45
N HIS A 183 1.69 -12.21 -8.49
CA HIS A 183 1.59 -10.78 -8.79
C HIS A 183 2.83 -10.20 -9.47
N TYR A 184 4.03 -10.68 -9.16
CA TYR A 184 5.29 -10.16 -9.71
C TYR A 184 5.36 -10.16 -11.24
N LEU A 185 4.56 -11.01 -11.88
CA LEU A 185 4.50 -11.09 -13.34
C LEU A 185 3.97 -9.80 -13.98
N VAL A 186 3.03 -9.14 -13.29
CA VAL A 186 2.31 -7.95 -13.79
C VAL A 186 2.46 -6.73 -12.89
N MET A 187 2.51 -6.91 -11.57
CA MET A 187 2.62 -5.83 -10.59
C MET A 187 4.10 -5.50 -10.31
N LYS A 188 4.66 -4.67 -11.17
CA LYS A 188 6.06 -4.28 -11.14
C LYS A 188 6.29 -2.88 -11.70
N GLY A 189 7.44 -2.32 -11.39
CA GLY A 189 7.93 -1.04 -11.91
C GLY A 189 9.45 -0.94 -11.75
N VAL A 190 10.01 0.23 -11.97
CA VAL A 190 11.47 0.45 -11.95
C VAL A 190 11.83 1.73 -11.21
N MET A 191 12.85 1.65 -10.37
CA MET A 191 13.56 2.80 -9.80
C MET A 191 14.82 3.04 -10.62
N ILE A 192 14.96 4.23 -11.18
CA ILE A 192 16.15 4.67 -11.90
C ILE A 192 17.10 5.34 -10.89
N VAL A 193 18.33 4.84 -10.80
CA VAL A 193 19.39 5.45 -10.01
C VAL A 193 20.32 6.21 -10.95
N GLU A 194 20.47 7.52 -10.72
CA GLU A 194 21.29 8.45 -11.51
C GLU A 194 22.52 8.90 -10.75
#